data_41f1a0993316087470e69624ef4afd25
#
_entry.id   41f1a0993316087470e69624ef4afd25
#
_cell.length_a   1.000
_cell.length_b   1.000
_cell.length_c   1.000
_cell.angle_alpha   90.00
_cell.angle_beta   90.00
_cell.angle_gamma   90.00
#
_symmetry.space_group_name_H-M   'P 1'
#
loop_
_entity.id
_entity.type
_entity.pdbx_description
1 polymer ?
#
loop_
_entity_poly.entity_id
_entity_poly.type
_entity_poly.pdbx_seq_one_letter_code
_entity_poly.pdbx_strand_id
1 'polypeptide(L)'
;MKNLFLLLCLLLLASSCSNNDTPSIDNPGEKLNIELDFQQRSICEKGNDFAGKLLLQTAEENENVLLSPLSLQVALGMLANGANEEAYNEIVTTLSMADYSLAELNGYHQKLITAIADENDPSVELALDNSMWFKEGFSVKNTFKENMSTYYNAPVNSLDFSNTEKAKAEINGWAKEATQSTIKDLQLPLDASTTMVLANASYFNGKWDEPFDKKNTKEGIFYGNDGKNYTTQFMNAKRPLAYVGTDSYQKVYLTFGNSSFYMTITLPKEGVNLRDILSEIERAKGEQAQIFSVKLSLPKFQINSLSKMNKILQDMGINKVFEDDESLNGIANGLLVSLVQQNSYFNMDENGVEASSTSTITGITGSNAAPIVEMKVNRPFVFAIHENSTGAILFMGKVVRM
;
A
#
# COMPACT_ATOMS: atom_id res chain seq x y z
N MET A 1 -67.26 -1.76 -57.69
CA MET A 1 -67.50 -0.34 -58.01
C MET A 1 -66.90 0.49 -56.85
N LYS A 2 -66.13 1.47 -57.29
CA LYS A 2 -65.54 2.56 -56.52
C LYS A 2 -64.32 2.23 -55.55
N ASN A 3 -63.17 2.49 -56.15
CA ASN A 3 -61.88 2.68 -55.53
C ASN A 3 -61.86 3.89 -54.57
N LEU A 4 -61.22 3.76 -53.48
CA LEU A 4 -60.75 4.90 -52.69
C LEU A 4 -59.25 4.74 -52.38
N PHE A 5 -58.45 5.52 -53.11
CA PHE A 5 -57.00 5.68 -52.89
C PHE A 5 -56.80 6.53 -51.63
N LEU A 6 -56.14 6.01 -50.67
CA LEU A 6 -55.64 6.80 -49.52
C LEU A 6 -54.12 7.06 -49.69
N LEU A 7 -53.81 8.33 -49.93
CA LEU A 7 -52.45 8.86 -50.09
C LEU A 7 -51.80 8.98 -48.72
N LEU A 8 -50.79 8.16 -48.45
CA LEU A 8 -50.02 8.22 -47.20
C LEU A 8 -48.73 9.06 -47.44
N CYS A 9 -48.73 10.31 -46.97
CA CYS A 9 -47.53 11.16 -46.96
C CYS A 9 -46.52 10.62 -45.98
N LEU A 10 -45.35 10.10 -46.43
CA LEU A 10 -44.19 9.81 -45.65
C LEU A 10 -43.45 11.11 -45.34
N LEU A 11 -43.52 11.57 -44.09
CA LEU A 11 -42.64 12.60 -43.56
C LEU A 11 -41.32 11.91 -43.12
N LEU A 12 -40.30 12.09 -43.92
CA LEU A 12 -38.91 11.76 -43.52
C LEU A 12 -38.42 12.80 -42.54
N LEU A 13 -38.44 12.46 -41.25
CA LEU A 13 -37.68 13.17 -40.21
C LEU A 13 -36.21 12.71 -40.29
N ALA A 14 -35.36 13.55 -40.84
CA ALA A 14 -33.93 13.41 -40.77
C ALA A 14 -33.50 13.66 -39.31
N SER A 15 -33.30 12.60 -38.55
CA SER A 15 -32.62 12.66 -37.25
C SER A 15 -31.15 12.91 -37.51
N SER A 16 -30.71 14.15 -37.35
CA SER A 16 -29.31 14.51 -37.24
C SER A 16 -28.79 13.95 -35.90
N CYS A 17 -28.09 12.83 -35.93
CA CYS A 17 -27.25 12.42 -34.83
C CYS A 17 -26.04 13.37 -34.77
N SER A 18 -26.10 14.36 -33.90
CA SER A 18 -24.90 15.02 -33.44
C SER A 18 -24.21 14.06 -32.48
N ASN A 19 -23.11 13.44 -32.91
CA ASN A 19 -22.16 12.79 -32.01
C ASN A 19 -21.56 13.89 -31.14
N ASN A 20 -22.19 14.19 -30.02
CA ASN A 20 -21.52 14.76 -28.88
C ASN A 20 -20.88 13.60 -28.14
N ASP A 21 -19.66 13.25 -28.52
CA ASP A 21 -18.74 12.52 -27.65
C ASP A 21 -18.39 13.44 -26.47
N THR A 22 -19.32 13.57 -25.53
CA THR A 22 -18.97 13.93 -24.16
C THR A 22 -18.21 12.72 -23.62
N PRO A 23 -16.94 12.88 -23.17
CA PRO A 23 -16.26 11.80 -22.50
C PRO A 23 -17.17 11.35 -21.36
N SER A 24 -17.53 10.06 -21.34
CA SER A 24 -18.18 9.44 -20.18
C SER A 24 -17.34 9.77 -18.97
N ILE A 25 -17.93 10.43 -17.99
CA ILE A 25 -17.37 10.50 -16.65
C ILE A 25 -17.33 9.04 -16.21
N ASP A 26 -16.14 8.46 -16.13
CA ASP A 26 -15.97 7.13 -15.57
C ASP A 26 -16.62 7.16 -14.18
N ASN A 27 -17.68 6.36 -14.01
CA ASN A 27 -18.32 6.22 -12.72
C ASN A 27 -17.25 5.67 -11.76
N PRO A 28 -16.86 6.35 -10.65
CA PRO A 28 -15.74 5.95 -9.81
C PRO A 28 -15.97 4.62 -9.07
N GLY A 29 -17.05 3.89 -9.36
CA GLY A 29 -17.41 2.68 -8.63
C GLY A 29 -18.02 2.97 -7.26
N GLU A 30 -18.49 1.92 -6.60
CA GLU A 30 -18.91 2.04 -5.21
C GLU A 30 -17.67 2.05 -4.31
N LYS A 31 -17.71 2.89 -3.27
CA LYS A 31 -16.64 2.95 -2.27
C LYS A 31 -16.52 1.60 -1.56
N LEU A 32 -15.29 1.07 -1.47
CA LEU A 32 -15.00 -0.14 -0.72
C LEU A 32 -15.43 0.00 0.74
N ASN A 33 -16.15 -1.00 1.23
CA ASN A 33 -16.61 -1.07 2.61
C ASN A 33 -16.35 -2.47 3.19
N ILE A 34 -15.24 -2.63 3.87
CA ILE A 34 -14.84 -3.91 4.50
C ILE A 34 -15.39 -3.94 5.92
N GLU A 35 -16.46 -4.71 6.14
CA GLU A 35 -17.06 -4.88 7.46
C GLU A 35 -16.22 -5.87 8.30
N LEU A 36 -15.37 -5.39 9.17
CA LEU A 36 -14.64 -6.18 10.15
C LEU A 36 -15.50 -6.39 11.41
N ASP A 37 -15.51 -7.62 11.95
CA ASP A 37 -16.01 -7.88 13.29
C ASP A 37 -15.08 -7.29 14.37
N PHE A 38 -15.45 -7.43 15.64
CA PHE A 38 -14.68 -6.88 16.76
C PHE A 38 -13.25 -7.42 16.83
N GLN A 39 -13.08 -8.73 16.63
CA GLN A 39 -11.77 -9.38 16.66
C GLN A 39 -10.91 -8.95 15.46
N GLN A 40 -11.47 -8.96 14.26
CA GLN A 40 -10.78 -8.53 13.03
C GLN A 40 -10.35 -7.07 13.10
N ARG A 41 -11.15 -6.18 13.69
CA ARG A 41 -10.76 -4.78 13.94
C ARG A 41 -9.55 -4.71 14.87
N SER A 42 -9.54 -5.49 15.94
CA SER A 42 -8.42 -5.53 16.87
C SER A 42 -7.14 -6.08 16.20
N ILE A 43 -7.26 -7.11 15.35
CA ILE A 43 -6.12 -7.62 14.55
C ILE A 43 -5.62 -6.52 13.60
N CYS A 44 -6.51 -5.77 12.95
CA CYS A 44 -6.15 -4.65 12.08
C CYS A 44 -5.36 -3.56 12.83
N GLU A 45 -5.81 -3.19 14.04
CA GLU A 45 -5.10 -2.23 14.90
C GLU A 45 -3.69 -2.73 15.28
N LYS A 46 -3.55 -4.03 15.60
CA LYS A 46 -2.26 -4.66 15.86
C LYS A 46 -1.35 -4.67 14.63
N GLY A 47 -1.95 -4.88 13.46
CA GLY A 47 -1.26 -4.77 12.18
C GLY A 47 -0.72 -3.36 11.92
N ASN A 48 -1.46 -2.33 12.29
CA ASN A 48 -1.00 -0.95 12.22
C ASN A 48 0.11 -0.65 13.25
N ASP A 49 0.02 -1.22 14.47
CA ASP A 49 1.13 -1.16 15.45
C ASP A 49 2.42 -1.80 14.89
N PHE A 50 2.28 -2.95 14.22
CA PHE A 50 3.41 -3.58 13.52
C PHE A 50 3.99 -2.68 12.43
N ALA A 51 3.15 -2.01 11.63
CA ALA A 51 3.59 -1.08 10.59
C ALA A 51 4.46 0.05 11.17
N GLY A 52 4.05 0.65 12.29
CA GLY A 52 4.83 1.68 13.00
C GLY A 52 6.18 1.15 13.48
N LYS A 53 6.20 -0.03 14.12
CA LYS A 53 7.43 -0.68 14.58
C LYS A 53 8.37 -1.00 13.41
N LEU A 54 7.83 -1.51 12.30
CA LEU A 54 8.59 -1.84 11.10
C LEU A 54 9.27 -0.58 10.50
N LEU A 55 8.53 0.52 10.38
CA LEU A 55 9.10 1.78 9.86
C LEU A 55 10.16 2.34 10.83
N LEU A 56 9.98 2.18 12.14
CA LEU A 56 10.94 2.61 13.15
C LEU A 56 12.29 1.90 13.02
N GLN A 57 12.33 0.63 12.57
CA GLN A 57 13.58 -0.09 12.29
C GLN A 57 14.41 0.57 11.19
N THR A 58 13.77 1.36 10.31
CA THR A 58 14.46 2.10 9.23
C THR A 58 14.79 3.55 9.61
N ALA A 59 14.53 3.97 10.86
CA ALA A 59 14.62 5.39 11.27
C ALA A 59 16.02 5.99 11.13
N GLU A 60 17.07 5.18 11.32
CA GLU A 60 18.48 5.63 11.24
C GLU A 60 19.00 5.74 9.79
N GLU A 61 18.25 5.21 8.81
CA GLU A 61 18.68 5.27 7.41
C GLU A 61 18.45 6.67 6.83
N ASN A 62 19.47 7.24 6.17
CA ASN A 62 19.37 8.50 5.44
C ASN A 62 18.83 8.30 4.00
N GLU A 63 18.03 7.26 3.81
CA GLU A 63 17.40 6.90 2.54
C GLU A 63 15.88 7.03 2.64
N ASN A 64 15.27 7.35 1.50
CA ASN A 64 13.83 7.24 1.37
C ASN A 64 13.44 5.76 1.46
N VAL A 65 12.39 5.47 2.19
CA VAL A 65 11.91 4.10 2.43
C VAL A 65 10.43 4.05 2.09
N LEU A 66 10.04 2.99 1.42
CA LEU A 66 8.66 2.60 1.18
C LEU A 66 8.50 1.14 1.55
N LEU A 67 7.57 0.85 2.44
CA LEU A 67 7.23 -0.49 2.92
C LEU A 67 5.75 -0.76 2.63
N SER A 68 5.39 -2.03 2.45
CA SER A 68 4.02 -2.50 2.52
C SER A 68 3.84 -3.40 3.75
N PRO A 69 3.45 -2.83 4.89
CA PRO A 69 3.31 -3.58 6.13
C PRO A 69 2.24 -4.67 6.03
N LEU A 70 1.10 -4.39 5.40
CA LEU A 70 0.04 -5.40 5.22
C LEU A 70 0.54 -6.60 4.42
N SER A 71 1.25 -6.35 3.33
CA SER A 71 1.78 -7.42 2.49
C SER A 71 2.82 -8.28 3.24
N LEU A 72 3.64 -7.66 4.10
CA LEU A 72 4.58 -8.38 4.96
C LEU A 72 3.86 -9.17 6.07
N GLN A 73 2.79 -8.62 6.67
CA GLN A 73 1.93 -9.35 7.61
C GLN A 73 1.34 -10.60 6.97
N VAL A 74 0.82 -10.47 5.75
CA VAL A 74 0.29 -11.59 4.95
C VAL A 74 1.38 -12.63 4.74
N ALA A 75 2.56 -12.23 4.31
CA ALA A 75 3.70 -13.12 4.09
C ALA A 75 4.12 -13.88 5.37
N LEU A 76 4.18 -13.19 6.51
CA LEU A 76 4.47 -13.80 7.81
C LEU A 76 3.32 -14.71 8.28
N GLY A 77 2.07 -14.34 8.02
CA GLY A 77 0.90 -15.20 8.25
C GLY A 77 0.96 -16.50 7.43
N MET A 78 1.43 -16.43 6.18
CA MET A 78 1.69 -17.62 5.36
C MET A 78 2.73 -18.53 6.01
N LEU A 79 3.86 -17.99 6.50
CA LEU A 79 4.88 -18.78 7.23
C LEU A 79 4.32 -19.40 8.52
N ALA A 80 3.51 -18.66 9.27
CA ALA A 80 2.89 -19.12 10.51
C ALA A 80 2.05 -20.39 10.32
N ASN A 81 1.46 -20.61 9.14
CA ASN A 81 0.70 -21.81 8.82
C ASN A 81 1.53 -23.10 8.75
N GLY A 82 2.85 -22.99 8.70
CA GLY A 82 3.73 -24.15 8.69
C GLY A 82 4.82 -24.12 9.77
N ALA A 83 4.80 -23.11 10.62
CA ALA A 83 5.74 -22.94 11.71
C ALA A 83 5.49 -23.94 12.87
N ASN A 84 6.58 -24.37 13.53
CA ASN A 84 6.47 -25.05 14.82
C ASN A 84 6.10 -24.02 15.92
N GLU A 85 5.87 -24.48 17.14
CA GLU A 85 5.41 -23.62 18.25
C GLU A 85 6.34 -22.43 18.51
N GLU A 86 7.67 -22.64 18.48
CA GLU A 86 8.65 -21.59 18.75
C GLU A 86 8.65 -20.53 17.64
N ALA A 87 8.75 -20.95 16.38
CA ALA A 87 8.72 -20.05 15.23
C ALA A 87 7.38 -19.32 15.10
N TYR A 88 6.26 -20.01 15.35
CA TYR A 88 4.93 -19.41 15.40
C TYR A 88 4.88 -18.28 16.45
N ASN A 89 5.34 -18.53 17.67
CA ASN A 89 5.36 -17.54 18.73
C ASN A 89 6.23 -16.33 18.40
N GLU A 90 7.39 -16.50 17.77
CA GLU A 90 8.21 -15.39 17.28
C GLU A 90 7.44 -14.54 16.26
N ILE A 91 6.79 -15.18 15.28
CA ILE A 91 6.02 -14.49 14.23
C ILE A 91 4.88 -13.68 14.84
N VAL A 92 3.98 -14.32 15.62
CA VAL A 92 2.79 -13.63 16.14
C VAL A 92 3.13 -12.57 17.18
N THR A 93 4.22 -12.74 17.94
CA THR A 93 4.71 -11.73 18.89
C THR A 93 5.22 -10.50 18.13
N THR A 94 6.01 -10.71 17.09
CA THR A 94 6.52 -9.63 16.24
C THR A 94 5.38 -8.86 15.56
N LEU A 95 4.36 -9.56 15.09
CA LEU A 95 3.13 -8.97 14.54
C LEU A 95 2.25 -8.28 15.61
N SER A 96 2.55 -8.42 16.90
CA SER A 96 1.70 -7.99 18.03
C SER A 96 0.36 -8.72 18.10
N MET A 97 0.29 -9.94 17.58
CA MET A 97 -0.93 -10.74 17.37
C MET A 97 -0.94 -12.06 18.17
N ALA A 98 -0.12 -12.16 19.23
CA ALA A 98 0.01 -13.40 20.03
C ALA A 98 -1.29 -13.82 20.76
N ASP A 99 -2.24 -12.91 20.92
CA ASP A 99 -3.52 -13.19 21.58
C ASP A 99 -4.55 -13.85 20.64
N TYR A 100 -4.22 -14.03 19.35
CA TYR A 100 -5.13 -14.56 18.34
C TYR A 100 -4.67 -15.93 17.84
N SER A 101 -5.64 -16.80 17.57
CA SER A 101 -5.38 -18.09 16.94
C SER A 101 -5.00 -17.95 15.47
N LEU A 102 -4.31 -18.94 14.93
CA LEU A 102 -3.98 -18.99 13.51
C LEU A 102 -5.23 -18.91 12.61
N ALA A 103 -6.34 -19.52 13.02
CA ALA A 103 -7.59 -19.48 12.26
C ALA A 103 -8.18 -18.05 12.19
N GLU A 104 -8.09 -17.28 13.27
CA GLU A 104 -8.54 -15.87 13.30
C GLU A 104 -7.66 -15.00 12.42
N LEU A 105 -6.33 -15.19 12.47
CA LEU A 105 -5.38 -14.49 11.60
C LEU A 105 -5.62 -14.81 10.11
N ASN A 106 -5.79 -16.10 9.78
CA ASN A 106 -6.10 -16.54 8.42
C ASN A 106 -7.40 -15.93 7.90
N GLY A 107 -8.47 -15.95 8.73
CA GLY A 107 -9.77 -15.37 8.36
C GLY A 107 -9.71 -13.86 8.14
N TYR A 108 -8.94 -13.13 8.96
CA TYR A 108 -8.71 -11.71 8.79
C TYR A 108 -7.96 -11.40 7.50
N HIS A 109 -6.83 -12.08 7.25
CA HIS A 109 -6.04 -11.87 6.03
C HIS A 109 -6.84 -12.20 4.78
N GLN A 110 -7.55 -13.34 4.75
CA GLN A 110 -8.42 -13.72 3.65
C GLN A 110 -9.43 -12.61 3.33
N LYS A 111 -10.11 -12.10 4.37
CA LYS A 111 -11.13 -11.05 4.19
C LYS A 111 -10.55 -9.78 3.58
N LEU A 112 -9.41 -9.30 4.09
CA LEU A 112 -8.76 -8.11 3.54
C LEU A 112 -8.25 -8.32 2.11
N ILE A 113 -7.54 -9.42 1.87
CA ILE A 113 -6.96 -9.73 0.54
C ILE A 113 -8.08 -9.81 -0.50
N THR A 114 -9.16 -10.54 -0.20
CA THR A 114 -10.27 -10.70 -1.13
C THR A 114 -10.97 -9.37 -1.39
N ALA A 115 -11.29 -8.59 -0.36
CA ALA A 115 -11.98 -7.33 -0.52
C ALA A 115 -11.13 -6.28 -1.28
N ILE A 116 -9.82 -6.25 -1.03
CA ILE A 116 -8.91 -5.34 -1.74
C ILE A 116 -8.75 -5.77 -3.21
N ALA A 117 -8.71 -7.08 -3.49
CA ALA A 117 -8.62 -7.59 -4.86
C ALA A 117 -9.91 -7.35 -5.66
N ASP A 118 -11.06 -7.25 -5.00
CA ASP A 118 -12.36 -6.97 -5.60
C ASP A 118 -12.62 -5.45 -5.78
N GLU A 119 -11.69 -4.58 -5.37
CA GLU A 119 -11.81 -3.13 -5.59
C GLU A 119 -11.86 -2.81 -7.08
N ASN A 120 -12.83 -2.01 -7.46
CA ASN A 120 -13.14 -1.72 -8.86
C ASN A 120 -13.12 -0.23 -9.21
N ASP A 121 -12.54 0.62 -8.37
CA ASP A 121 -12.34 2.03 -8.69
C ASP A 121 -11.33 2.16 -9.84
N PRO A 122 -11.74 2.64 -11.04
CA PRO A 122 -10.83 2.82 -12.16
C PRO A 122 -9.75 3.90 -11.91
N SER A 123 -9.87 4.62 -10.80
CA SER A 123 -8.90 5.63 -10.37
C SER A 123 -7.79 5.05 -9.50
N VAL A 124 -7.87 3.76 -9.12
CA VAL A 124 -6.89 3.11 -8.25
C VAL A 124 -6.46 1.78 -8.86
N GLU A 125 -5.16 1.59 -8.96
CA GLU A 125 -4.52 0.32 -9.28
C GLU A 125 -3.67 -0.09 -8.08
N LEU A 126 -3.91 -1.27 -7.54
CA LEU A 126 -3.28 -1.77 -6.34
C LEU A 126 -2.85 -3.22 -6.53
N ALA A 127 -1.59 -3.52 -6.20
CA ALA A 127 -1.09 -4.88 -6.08
C ALA A 127 -0.43 -5.06 -4.71
N LEU A 128 -0.78 -6.13 -4.02
CA LEU A 128 -0.22 -6.56 -2.73
C LEU A 128 0.10 -8.05 -2.80
N ASP A 129 0.86 -8.45 -3.83
CA ASP A 129 1.06 -9.85 -4.16
C ASP A 129 2.23 -10.46 -3.39
N ASN A 130 2.02 -11.68 -2.93
CA ASN A 130 3.01 -12.51 -2.27
C ASN A 130 3.22 -13.80 -3.04
N SER A 131 4.46 -14.26 -3.12
CA SER A 131 4.78 -15.55 -3.69
C SER A 131 5.81 -16.31 -2.86
N MET A 132 5.65 -17.61 -2.83
CA MET A 132 6.56 -18.55 -2.19
C MET A 132 7.20 -19.44 -3.22
N TRP A 133 8.53 -19.53 -3.16
CA TRP A 133 9.33 -20.31 -4.10
C TRP A 133 10.21 -21.28 -3.31
N PHE A 134 10.02 -22.56 -3.52
CA PHE A 134 10.73 -23.63 -2.83
C PHE A 134 11.74 -24.29 -3.76
N LYS A 135 12.88 -24.68 -3.23
CA LYS A 135 13.85 -25.48 -3.96
C LYS A 135 13.23 -26.79 -4.39
N GLU A 136 13.47 -27.21 -5.64
CA GLU A 136 13.07 -28.52 -6.12
C GLU A 136 13.59 -29.65 -5.21
N GLY A 137 12.73 -30.65 -4.97
CA GLY A 137 13.02 -31.77 -4.07
C GLY A 137 12.42 -31.63 -2.66
N PHE A 138 11.97 -30.42 -2.24
CA PHE A 138 11.19 -30.30 -1.01
C PHE A 138 9.76 -30.81 -1.21
N SER A 139 9.33 -31.73 -0.35
CA SER A 139 7.95 -32.25 -0.35
C SER A 139 7.07 -31.30 0.50
N VAL A 140 6.54 -30.26 -0.12
CA VAL A 140 5.62 -29.33 0.55
C VAL A 140 4.30 -30.04 0.88
N LYS A 141 3.90 -29.99 2.16
CA LYS A 141 2.72 -30.68 2.69
C LYS A 141 1.42 -30.17 2.06
N ASN A 142 0.50 -31.09 1.80
CA ASN A 142 -0.78 -30.74 1.16
C ASN A 142 -1.63 -29.79 2.03
N THR A 143 -1.65 -30.01 3.36
CA THR A 143 -2.36 -29.12 4.30
C THR A 143 -1.87 -27.68 4.21
N PHE A 144 -0.56 -27.46 4.05
CA PHE A 144 -0.01 -26.13 3.84
C PHE A 144 -0.47 -25.55 2.51
N LYS A 145 -0.40 -26.30 1.40
CA LYS A 145 -0.86 -25.87 0.08
C LYS A 145 -2.35 -25.48 0.08
N GLU A 146 -3.18 -26.26 0.79
CA GLU A 146 -4.61 -26.00 0.95
C GLU A 146 -4.84 -24.67 1.71
N ASN A 147 -4.10 -24.41 2.80
CA ASN A 147 -4.19 -23.16 3.53
C ASN A 147 -3.75 -21.95 2.68
N MET A 148 -2.66 -22.10 1.90
CA MET A 148 -2.18 -21.03 0.99
C MET A 148 -3.23 -20.69 -0.06
N SER A 149 -3.85 -21.71 -0.66
CA SER A 149 -4.93 -21.50 -1.64
C SER A 149 -6.19 -20.91 -1.00
N THR A 150 -6.58 -21.40 0.19
CA THR A 150 -7.85 -21.03 0.83
C THR A 150 -7.81 -19.60 1.38
N TYR A 151 -6.74 -19.25 2.10
CA TYR A 151 -6.70 -18.02 2.89
C TYR A 151 -5.89 -16.88 2.26
N TYR A 152 -4.96 -17.21 1.35
CA TYR A 152 -3.98 -16.25 0.86
C TYR A 152 -3.98 -16.07 -0.66
N ASN A 153 -4.75 -16.90 -1.38
CA ASN A 153 -4.72 -16.96 -2.85
C ASN A 153 -3.28 -17.05 -3.40
N ALA A 154 -2.38 -17.70 -2.66
CA ALA A 154 -0.96 -17.74 -2.93
C ALA A 154 -0.53 -19.08 -3.54
N PRO A 155 0.03 -19.09 -4.76
CA PRO A 155 0.56 -20.29 -5.35
C PRO A 155 1.84 -20.75 -4.63
N VAL A 156 1.98 -22.05 -4.48
CA VAL A 156 3.20 -22.70 -3.96
C VAL A 156 4.04 -23.16 -5.15
N ASN A 157 5.15 -22.48 -5.40
CA ASN A 157 6.00 -22.70 -6.56
C ASN A 157 7.25 -23.50 -6.19
N SER A 158 7.82 -24.23 -7.15
CA SER A 158 9.07 -24.98 -7.00
C SER A 158 10.05 -24.60 -8.10
N LEU A 159 11.32 -24.34 -7.73
CA LEU A 159 12.37 -23.90 -8.64
C LEU A 159 13.69 -24.64 -8.39
N ASP A 160 14.42 -24.88 -9.47
CA ASP A 160 15.82 -25.28 -9.41
C ASP A 160 16.73 -24.06 -9.18
N PHE A 161 17.07 -23.80 -7.91
CA PHE A 161 17.99 -22.72 -7.55
C PHE A 161 19.45 -23.00 -7.94
N SER A 162 19.82 -24.21 -8.41
CA SER A 162 21.14 -24.43 -8.99
C SER A 162 21.30 -23.70 -10.33
N ASN A 163 20.19 -23.47 -11.04
CA ASN A 163 20.12 -22.61 -12.21
C ASN A 163 19.61 -21.21 -11.81
N THR A 164 20.47 -20.43 -11.16
CA THR A 164 20.13 -19.13 -10.58
C THR A 164 19.56 -18.13 -11.59
N GLU A 165 20.03 -18.14 -12.82
CA GLU A 165 19.56 -17.21 -13.86
C GLU A 165 18.12 -17.55 -14.27
N LYS A 166 17.79 -18.84 -14.41
CA LYS A 166 16.41 -19.26 -14.68
C LYS A 166 15.50 -18.95 -13.50
N ALA A 167 15.95 -19.27 -12.27
CA ALA A 167 15.18 -18.97 -11.06
C ALA A 167 14.88 -17.48 -10.91
N LYS A 168 15.87 -16.60 -11.14
CA LYS A 168 15.66 -15.13 -11.15
C LYS A 168 14.67 -14.70 -12.23
N ALA A 169 14.77 -15.26 -13.43
CA ALA A 169 13.88 -14.93 -14.54
C ALA A 169 12.42 -15.29 -14.23
N GLU A 170 12.17 -16.45 -13.61
CA GLU A 170 10.83 -16.88 -13.21
C GLU A 170 10.24 -15.95 -12.13
N ILE A 171 11.00 -15.66 -11.05
CA ILE A 171 10.54 -14.79 -9.96
C ILE A 171 10.35 -13.36 -10.46
N ASN A 172 11.24 -12.85 -11.32
CA ASN A 172 11.10 -11.52 -11.93
C ASN A 172 9.92 -11.48 -12.92
N GLY A 173 9.63 -12.57 -13.61
CA GLY A 173 8.45 -12.72 -14.46
C GLY A 173 7.16 -12.53 -13.66
N TRP A 174 7.07 -13.23 -12.53
CA TRP A 174 5.95 -13.09 -11.60
C TRP A 174 5.83 -11.64 -11.08
N ALA A 175 6.90 -11.03 -10.60
CA ALA A 175 6.85 -9.66 -10.07
C ALA A 175 6.44 -8.63 -11.13
N LYS A 176 6.90 -8.82 -12.37
CA LYS A 176 6.50 -7.98 -13.51
C LYS A 176 5.01 -8.11 -13.82
N GLU A 177 4.45 -9.31 -13.76
CA GLU A 177 3.03 -9.56 -13.98
C GLU A 177 2.21 -8.96 -12.84
N ALA A 178 2.54 -9.26 -11.59
CA ALA A 178 1.88 -8.78 -10.38
C ALA A 178 1.83 -7.24 -10.31
N THR A 179 2.84 -6.53 -10.81
CA THR A 179 2.93 -5.07 -10.73
C THR A 179 2.73 -4.36 -12.08
N GLN A 180 2.04 -4.99 -13.02
CA GLN A 180 1.75 -4.44 -14.36
C GLN A 180 3.01 -3.85 -15.05
N SER A 181 4.14 -4.55 -14.91
CA SER A 181 5.45 -4.17 -15.46
C SER A 181 6.12 -2.97 -14.80
N THR A 182 5.64 -2.50 -13.66
CA THR A 182 6.26 -1.43 -12.87
C THR A 182 7.56 -1.92 -12.23
N ILE A 183 7.53 -3.11 -11.61
CA ILE A 183 8.72 -3.78 -11.05
C ILE A 183 9.19 -4.84 -12.04
N LYS A 184 10.40 -4.68 -12.59
CA LYS A 184 10.95 -5.55 -13.65
C LYS A 184 12.07 -6.45 -13.18
N ASP A 185 12.79 -6.05 -12.13
CA ASP A 185 13.95 -6.77 -11.60
C ASP A 185 14.01 -6.61 -10.07
N LEU A 186 13.90 -7.73 -9.38
CA LEU A 186 13.95 -7.80 -7.93
C LEU A 186 15.39 -7.85 -7.37
N GLN A 187 16.40 -7.90 -8.22
CA GLN A 187 17.82 -7.99 -7.84
C GLN A 187 18.09 -9.10 -6.80
N LEU A 188 17.56 -10.29 -7.04
CA LEU A 188 17.57 -11.41 -6.10
C LEU A 188 18.98 -11.98 -5.91
N PRO A 189 19.51 -12.06 -4.66
CA PRO A 189 20.81 -12.63 -4.35
C PRO A 189 20.70 -14.18 -4.20
N LEU A 190 20.27 -14.89 -5.24
CA LEU A 190 20.06 -16.32 -5.23
C LEU A 190 21.37 -17.09 -5.51
N ASP A 191 21.50 -18.24 -4.89
CA ASP A 191 22.53 -19.24 -5.16
C ASP A 191 22.00 -20.67 -5.02
N ALA A 192 22.86 -21.68 -5.28
CA ALA A 192 22.46 -23.09 -5.23
C ALA A 192 22.10 -23.59 -3.82
N SER A 193 22.45 -22.84 -2.76
CA SER A 193 22.08 -23.17 -1.37
C SER A 193 20.71 -22.62 -0.98
N THR A 194 20.13 -21.72 -1.78
CA THR A 194 18.80 -21.16 -1.56
C THR A 194 17.75 -22.28 -1.44
N THR A 195 17.02 -22.31 -0.34
CA THR A 195 15.97 -23.32 -0.06
C THR A 195 14.56 -22.77 -0.22
N MET A 196 14.34 -21.53 0.18
CA MET A 196 13.06 -20.85 0.08
C MET A 196 13.23 -19.33 -0.10
N VAL A 197 12.44 -18.77 -1.00
CA VAL A 197 12.29 -17.32 -1.20
C VAL A 197 10.86 -16.93 -0.95
N LEU A 198 10.66 -15.94 -0.12
CA LEU A 198 9.40 -15.25 0.08
C LEU A 198 9.53 -13.87 -0.57
N ALA A 199 8.90 -13.71 -1.72
CA ALA A 199 8.94 -12.48 -2.50
C ALA A 199 7.60 -11.74 -2.39
N ASN A 200 7.71 -10.45 -2.13
CA ASN A 200 6.60 -9.52 -2.10
C ASN A 200 6.79 -8.46 -3.19
N ALA A 201 5.77 -8.26 -4.00
CA ALA A 201 5.70 -7.22 -5.00
C ALA A 201 4.48 -6.35 -4.73
N SER A 202 4.70 -5.11 -4.33
CA SER A 202 3.63 -4.20 -3.97
C SER A 202 3.71 -2.89 -4.76
N TYR A 203 2.55 -2.47 -5.25
CA TYR A 203 2.39 -1.34 -6.12
C TYR A 203 1.09 -0.62 -5.80
N PHE A 204 1.14 0.70 -5.74
CA PHE A 204 -0.04 1.55 -5.60
C PHE A 204 0.01 2.69 -6.61
N ASN A 205 -1.07 2.83 -7.35
CA ASN A 205 -1.31 3.90 -8.30
C ASN A 205 -2.72 4.43 -8.09
N GLY A 206 -2.87 5.61 -7.48
CA GLY A 206 -4.15 6.19 -7.13
C GLY A 206 -4.25 7.64 -7.56
N LYS A 207 -5.29 8.01 -8.31
CA LYS A 207 -5.61 9.39 -8.63
C LYS A 207 -6.18 10.08 -7.41
N TRP A 208 -5.77 11.32 -7.15
CA TRP A 208 -6.41 12.12 -6.11
C TRP A 208 -7.90 12.27 -6.39
N ASP A 209 -8.73 12.16 -5.37
CA ASP A 209 -10.13 12.57 -5.43
C ASP A 209 -10.25 14.03 -5.92
N GLU A 210 -9.40 14.90 -5.38
CA GLU A 210 -9.25 16.29 -5.81
C GLU A 210 -7.80 16.54 -6.28
N PRO A 211 -7.52 16.53 -7.60
CA PRO A 211 -6.18 16.78 -8.14
C PRO A 211 -5.62 18.17 -7.81
N PHE A 212 -4.30 18.29 -7.82
CA PHE A 212 -3.64 19.60 -7.73
C PHE A 212 -3.61 20.27 -9.11
N ASP A 213 -3.88 21.59 -9.16
CA ASP A 213 -3.74 22.34 -10.42
C ASP A 213 -2.24 22.52 -10.76
N LYS A 214 -1.83 21.97 -11.90
CA LYS A 214 -0.44 22.04 -12.40
C LYS A 214 0.08 23.48 -12.50
N LYS A 215 -0.81 24.49 -12.71
CA LYS A 215 -0.42 25.92 -12.75
C LYS A 215 0.07 26.42 -11.40
N ASN A 216 -0.32 25.77 -10.31
CA ASN A 216 0.09 26.11 -8.96
C ASN A 216 1.33 25.35 -8.49
N THR A 217 1.85 24.39 -9.29
CA THR A 217 3.12 23.73 -9.01
C THR A 217 4.27 24.71 -9.24
N LYS A 218 5.15 24.80 -8.23
CA LYS A 218 6.29 25.74 -8.23
C LYS A 218 7.54 25.04 -7.72
N GLU A 219 8.67 25.45 -8.27
CA GLU A 219 9.97 25.07 -7.76
C GLU A 219 10.20 25.60 -6.35
N GLY A 220 10.81 24.81 -5.50
CA GLY A 220 11.14 25.14 -4.13
C GLY A 220 12.26 24.27 -3.57
N ILE A 221 12.67 24.57 -2.35
CA ILE A 221 13.75 23.85 -1.65
C ILE A 221 13.15 22.88 -0.65
N PHE A 222 13.61 21.62 -0.72
CA PHE A 222 13.44 20.61 0.30
C PHE A 222 14.75 20.46 1.08
N TYR A 223 14.67 20.55 2.39
CA TYR A 223 15.80 20.45 3.32
C TYR A 223 15.96 18.99 3.75
N GLY A 224 16.96 18.31 3.19
CA GLY A 224 17.18 16.88 3.44
C GLY A 224 17.76 16.59 4.83
N ASN A 225 17.54 15.36 5.29
CA ASN A 225 18.10 14.88 6.58
C ASN A 225 19.63 14.78 6.56
N ASP A 226 20.24 14.72 5.39
CA ASP A 226 21.68 14.72 5.14
C ASP A 226 22.29 16.13 5.18
N GLY A 227 21.52 17.15 5.54
CA GLY A 227 21.91 18.55 5.58
C GLY A 227 22.03 19.25 4.22
N LYS A 228 21.62 18.56 3.14
CA LYS A 228 21.62 19.14 1.77
C LYS A 228 20.27 19.77 1.45
N ASN A 229 20.33 20.71 0.53
CA ASN A 229 19.17 21.37 -0.06
C ASN A 229 18.90 20.76 -1.45
N TYR A 230 17.67 20.31 -1.65
CA TYR A 230 17.21 19.73 -2.90
C TYR A 230 16.20 20.66 -3.57
N THR A 231 16.45 21.01 -4.82
CA THR A 231 15.46 21.73 -5.63
C THR A 231 14.46 20.74 -6.20
N THR A 232 13.17 20.93 -5.92
CA THR A 232 12.09 20.07 -6.40
C THR A 232 10.82 20.85 -6.70
N GLN A 233 9.84 20.20 -7.32
CA GLN A 233 8.54 20.78 -7.64
C GLN A 233 7.55 20.56 -6.49
N PHE A 234 6.93 21.63 -6.01
CA PHE A 234 5.90 21.57 -4.99
C PHE A 234 4.52 21.83 -5.58
N MET A 235 3.63 20.89 -5.40
CA MET A 235 2.20 21.02 -5.70
C MET A 235 1.56 21.87 -4.61
N ASN A 236 0.82 22.89 -5.01
CA ASN A 236 0.21 23.83 -4.06
C ASN A 236 -1.32 23.85 -4.21
N ALA A 237 -2.02 23.72 -3.09
CA ALA A 237 -3.46 23.85 -3.02
C ALA A 237 -3.90 24.59 -1.75
N LYS A 238 -5.07 25.22 -1.81
CA LYS A 238 -5.78 25.73 -0.62
C LYS A 238 -7.18 25.17 -0.68
N ARG A 239 -7.46 24.20 0.21
CA ARG A 239 -8.76 23.50 0.26
C ARG A 239 -9.09 23.02 1.66
N PRO A 240 -10.37 22.69 1.95
CA PRO A 240 -10.75 22.00 3.18
C PRO A 240 -10.10 20.63 3.21
N LEU A 241 -9.35 20.31 4.28
CA LEU A 241 -8.76 18.99 4.50
C LEU A 241 -8.95 18.59 5.96
N ALA A 242 -9.09 17.29 6.20
CA ALA A 242 -8.94 16.75 7.52
C ALA A 242 -7.49 16.96 7.98
N TYR A 243 -7.32 17.54 9.15
CA TYR A 243 -6.04 17.99 9.69
C TYR A 243 -5.93 17.70 11.18
N VAL A 244 -4.74 17.32 11.61
CA VAL A 244 -4.33 17.21 13.01
C VAL A 244 -3.10 18.08 13.22
N GLY A 245 -3.09 18.89 14.27
CA GLY A 245 -1.92 19.66 14.71
C GLY A 245 -1.63 19.36 16.16
N THR A 246 -0.42 18.88 16.47
CA THR A 246 0.10 18.66 17.82
C THR A 246 1.26 19.61 18.10
N ASP A 247 1.88 19.47 19.25
CA ASP A 247 3.12 20.20 19.56
C ASP A 247 4.31 19.67 18.75
N SER A 248 4.24 18.42 18.29
CA SER A 248 5.34 17.72 17.61
C SER A 248 5.20 17.67 16.09
N TYR A 249 3.98 17.64 15.53
CA TYR A 249 3.77 17.48 14.09
C TYR A 249 2.47 18.12 13.57
N GLN A 250 2.38 18.15 12.24
CA GLN A 250 1.17 18.43 11.47
C GLN A 250 0.85 17.19 10.62
N LYS A 251 -0.45 16.83 10.52
CA LYS A 251 -0.91 15.72 9.68
C LYS A 251 -2.10 16.14 8.83
N VAL A 252 -2.10 15.78 7.55
CA VAL A 252 -3.23 15.94 6.62
C VAL A 252 -3.62 14.61 6.02
N TYR A 253 -4.88 14.54 5.59
CA TYR A 253 -5.48 13.37 4.95
C TYR A 253 -5.90 13.76 3.53
N LEU A 254 -5.47 12.98 2.55
CA LEU A 254 -5.72 13.18 1.12
C LEU A 254 -6.36 11.90 0.56
N THR A 255 -7.53 11.99 -0.03
CA THR A 255 -8.28 10.86 -0.56
C THR A 255 -7.94 10.55 -2.01
N PHE A 256 -8.05 9.28 -2.40
CA PHE A 256 -7.89 8.81 -3.77
C PHE A 256 -9.25 8.37 -4.33
N GLY A 257 -9.46 8.61 -5.61
CA GLY A 257 -10.60 8.13 -6.39
C GLY A 257 -11.95 8.30 -5.70
N ASN A 258 -12.65 7.19 -5.51
CA ASN A 258 -13.94 7.12 -4.81
C ASN A 258 -13.84 7.21 -3.28
N SER A 259 -12.65 7.52 -2.75
CA SER A 259 -12.32 7.56 -1.31
C SER A 259 -12.28 6.18 -0.63
N SER A 260 -12.10 5.08 -1.36
CA SER A 260 -11.78 3.76 -0.78
C SER A 260 -10.44 3.77 -0.07
N PHE A 261 -9.52 4.62 -0.54
CA PHE A 261 -8.19 4.78 0.04
C PHE A 261 -7.88 6.24 0.33
N TYR A 262 -7.02 6.46 1.32
CA TYR A 262 -6.49 7.79 1.61
C TYR A 262 -5.01 7.73 2.00
N MET A 263 -4.33 8.86 1.80
CA MET A 263 -2.95 9.07 2.22
C MET A 263 -2.91 10.02 3.41
N THR A 264 -2.12 9.69 4.42
CA THR A 264 -1.71 10.63 5.44
C THR A 264 -0.32 11.16 5.15
N ILE A 265 -0.12 12.47 5.32
CA ILE A 265 1.20 13.10 5.33
C ILE A 265 1.41 13.66 6.73
N THR A 266 2.43 13.17 7.43
CA THR A 266 2.81 13.62 8.77
C THR A 266 4.15 14.33 8.71
N LEU A 267 4.13 15.64 8.97
CA LEU A 267 5.28 16.52 8.92
C LEU A 267 5.72 16.90 10.34
N PRO A 268 6.91 16.54 10.81
CA PRO A 268 7.47 17.02 12.07
C PRO A 268 7.48 18.57 12.10
N LYS A 269 7.26 19.17 13.26
CA LYS A 269 7.53 20.60 13.43
C LYS A 269 9.03 20.89 13.34
N GLU A 270 9.37 22.14 13.10
CA GLU A 270 10.77 22.56 13.05
C GLU A 270 11.49 22.23 14.36
N GLY A 271 12.65 21.58 14.24
CA GLY A 271 13.45 21.15 15.39
C GLY A 271 13.03 19.81 16.01
N VAL A 272 11.93 19.20 15.54
CA VAL A 272 11.50 17.86 15.98
C VAL A 272 12.12 16.80 15.08
N ASN A 273 12.72 15.78 15.68
CA ASN A 273 13.33 14.68 14.92
C ASN A 273 12.28 13.73 14.35
N LEU A 274 12.50 13.25 13.12
CA LEU A 274 11.59 12.29 12.47
C LEU A 274 11.39 11.01 13.30
N ARG A 275 12.44 10.52 13.95
CA ARG A 275 12.37 9.32 14.81
C ARG A 275 11.40 9.50 15.97
N ASP A 276 11.40 10.69 16.60
CA ASP A 276 10.50 10.97 17.73
C ASP A 276 9.04 10.93 17.27
N ILE A 277 8.78 11.43 16.05
CA ILE A 277 7.45 11.37 15.41
C ILE A 277 7.02 9.94 15.11
N LEU A 278 7.91 9.09 14.62
CA LEU A 278 7.58 7.67 14.37
C LEU A 278 7.12 6.97 15.65
N SER A 279 7.81 7.22 16.77
CA SER A 279 7.45 6.68 18.07
C SER A 279 6.14 7.27 18.62
N GLU A 280 5.84 8.53 18.30
CA GLU A 280 4.61 9.21 18.72
C GLU A 280 3.41 8.72 17.88
N ILE A 281 3.56 8.57 16.56
CA ILE A 281 2.52 8.05 15.66
C ILE A 281 2.10 6.64 16.07
N GLU A 282 3.04 5.79 16.43
CA GLU A 282 2.76 4.44 16.96
C GLU A 282 1.85 4.48 18.20
N ARG A 283 2.00 5.52 19.04
CA ARG A 283 1.23 5.69 20.30
C ARG A 283 -0.06 6.48 20.12
N ALA A 284 -0.18 7.28 19.06
CA ALA A 284 -1.29 8.22 18.84
C ALA A 284 -2.55 7.49 18.35
N LYS A 285 -3.15 6.68 19.26
CA LYS A 285 -4.45 6.04 19.03
C LYS A 285 -5.58 7.03 19.29
N GLY A 286 -6.50 7.16 18.30
CA GLY A 286 -7.72 7.95 18.48
C GLY A 286 -7.56 9.46 18.22
N GLU A 287 -6.58 9.88 17.42
CA GLU A 287 -6.51 11.26 16.95
C GLU A 287 -7.80 11.66 16.23
N GLN A 288 -8.40 12.77 16.65
CA GLN A 288 -9.57 13.34 15.98
C GLN A 288 -9.12 14.42 15.00
N ALA A 289 -9.14 14.10 13.72
CA ALA A 289 -8.93 15.07 12.67
C ALA A 289 -10.14 16.03 12.59
N GLN A 290 -9.87 17.32 12.39
CA GLN A 290 -10.87 18.35 12.16
C GLN A 290 -10.68 18.96 10.77
N ILE A 291 -11.74 19.53 10.21
CA ILE A 291 -11.65 20.18 8.89
C ILE A 291 -11.08 21.58 9.06
N PHE A 292 -9.95 21.82 8.39
CA PHE A 292 -9.30 23.13 8.30
C PHE A 292 -9.21 23.57 6.83
N SER A 293 -9.16 24.88 6.59
CA SER A 293 -8.74 25.42 5.29
C SER A 293 -7.22 25.35 5.20
N VAL A 294 -6.69 24.25 4.64
CA VAL A 294 -5.24 24.00 4.61
C VAL A 294 -4.62 24.61 3.35
N LYS A 295 -3.62 25.48 3.54
CA LYS A 295 -2.68 25.87 2.48
C LYS A 295 -1.57 24.83 2.46
N LEU A 296 -1.72 23.84 1.59
CA LEU A 296 -0.79 22.72 1.46
C LEU A 296 0.23 23.01 0.36
N SER A 297 1.50 22.77 0.67
CA SER A 297 2.61 22.73 -0.29
C SER A 297 3.30 21.36 -0.15
N LEU A 298 3.12 20.47 -1.12
CA LEU A 298 3.54 19.06 -1.08
C LEU A 298 4.52 18.77 -2.22
N PRO A 299 5.75 18.28 -1.96
CA PRO A 299 6.69 18.00 -3.02
C PRO A 299 6.24 16.81 -3.86
N LYS A 300 6.54 16.82 -5.16
CA LYS A 300 6.46 15.63 -6.01
C LYS A 300 7.62 14.72 -5.65
N PHE A 301 7.36 13.43 -5.50
CA PHE A 301 8.41 12.46 -5.23
C PHE A 301 8.09 11.08 -5.78
N GLN A 302 9.15 10.32 -6.01
CA GLN A 302 9.08 8.92 -6.44
C GLN A 302 9.99 8.10 -5.55
N ILE A 303 9.52 6.92 -5.12
CA ILE A 303 10.31 5.95 -4.37
C ILE A 303 10.22 4.61 -5.09
N ASN A 304 11.39 4.03 -5.36
CA ASN A 304 11.53 2.64 -5.74
C ASN A 304 12.37 1.97 -4.65
N SER A 305 11.71 1.22 -3.78
CA SER A 305 12.29 0.63 -2.58
C SER A 305 12.50 -0.87 -2.78
N LEU A 306 13.73 -1.31 -2.57
CA LEU A 306 14.11 -2.72 -2.50
C LEU A 306 14.58 -2.99 -1.07
N SER A 307 13.78 -3.72 -0.31
CA SER A 307 14.04 -3.97 1.10
C SER A 307 14.25 -5.46 1.36
N LYS A 308 15.48 -5.82 1.78
CA LYS A 308 15.79 -7.17 2.28
C LYS A 308 15.37 -7.23 3.74
N MET A 309 14.36 -8.04 4.03
CA MET A 309 13.70 -8.07 5.32
C MET A 309 14.35 -8.98 6.36
N ASN A 310 15.22 -9.93 5.95
CA ASN A 310 15.80 -10.91 6.89
C ASN A 310 16.36 -10.25 8.16
N LYS A 311 17.30 -9.30 8.01
CA LYS A 311 17.91 -8.62 9.15
C LYS A 311 16.91 -7.82 9.99
N ILE A 312 16.00 -7.11 9.34
CA ILE A 312 14.94 -6.33 10.00
C ILE A 312 14.04 -7.26 10.83
N LEU A 313 13.60 -8.38 10.27
CA LEU A 313 12.76 -9.36 10.96
C LEU A 313 13.49 -10.03 12.13
N GLN A 314 14.78 -10.34 11.97
CA GLN A 314 15.61 -10.86 13.06
C GLN A 314 15.75 -9.84 14.18
N ASP A 315 16.02 -8.57 13.88
CA ASP A 315 16.12 -7.49 14.87
C ASP A 315 14.76 -7.24 15.58
N MET A 316 13.65 -7.58 14.93
CA MET A 316 12.30 -7.54 15.50
C MET A 316 11.93 -8.82 16.28
N GLY A 317 12.78 -9.86 16.25
CA GLY A 317 12.62 -11.08 17.06
C GLY A 317 12.25 -12.35 16.29
N ILE A 318 12.18 -12.33 14.96
CA ILE A 318 11.95 -13.53 14.14
C ILE A 318 13.30 -14.11 13.73
N ASN A 319 13.73 -15.21 14.38
CA ASN A 319 15.02 -15.85 14.14
C ASN A 319 14.86 -17.30 13.64
N LYS A 320 13.95 -18.07 14.24
CA LYS A 320 13.83 -19.51 14.02
C LYS A 320 13.66 -19.90 12.55
N VAL A 321 12.85 -19.18 11.81
CA VAL A 321 12.61 -19.48 10.39
C VAL A 321 13.85 -19.33 9.50
N PHE A 322 14.89 -18.62 9.99
CA PHE A 322 16.16 -18.40 9.28
C PHE A 322 17.28 -19.34 9.75
N GLU A 323 17.19 -19.88 10.96
CA GLU A 323 18.31 -20.56 11.64
C GLU A 323 18.03 -22.00 12.01
N ASP A 324 16.76 -22.40 12.19
CA ASP A 324 16.33 -23.71 12.66
C ASP A 324 15.56 -24.44 11.54
N ASP A 325 16.14 -25.47 10.95
CA ASP A 325 15.57 -26.25 9.85
C ASP A 325 14.39 -27.15 10.26
N GLU A 326 14.08 -27.25 11.55
CA GLU A 326 12.86 -27.87 12.09
C GLU A 326 11.73 -26.84 12.29
N SER A 327 12.02 -25.54 12.20
CA SER A 327 11.07 -24.46 12.49
C SER A 327 9.85 -24.44 11.55
N LEU A 328 10.03 -24.88 10.31
CA LEU A 328 9.00 -24.89 9.26
C LEU A 328 8.58 -26.32 8.83
N ASN A 329 8.69 -27.28 9.75
CA ASN A 329 8.29 -28.67 9.50
C ASN A 329 6.81 -28.84 9.08
N GLY A 330 5.94 -27.88 9.38
CA GLY A 330 4.58 -27.83 8.88
C GLY A 330 4.48 -27.54 7.37
N ILE A 331 5.53 -26.96 6.79
CA ILE A 331 5.67 -26.75 5.34
C ILE A 331 6.38 -27.94 4.72
N ALA A 332 7.65 -28.14 5.06
CA ALA A 332 8.50 -29.22 4.59
C ALA A 332 9.64 -29.46 5.59
N ASN A 333 10.17 -30.68 5.67
CA ASN A 333 11.28 -31.00 6.56
C ASN A 333 12.59 -30.39 6.06
N GLY A 334 13.42 -29.87 6.94
CA GLY A 334 14.73 -29.31 6.62
C GLY A 334 14.66 -27.97 5.86
N LEU A 335 13.59 -27.23 6.01
CA LEU A 335 13.34 -25.98 5.29
C LEU A 335 13.78 -24.76 6.10
N LEU A 336 14.56 -23.87 5.48
CA LEU A 336 14.91 -22.56 6.02
C LEU A 336 14.46 -21.46 5.05
N VAL A 337 14.05 -20.32 5.59
CA VAL A 337 13.81 -19.12 4.76
C VAL A 337 15.16 -18.50 4.38
N SER A 338 15.55 -18.59 3.13
CA SER A 338 16.80 -17.99 2.66
C SER A 338 16.67 -16.48 2.46
N LEU A 339 15.52 -16.04 1.94
CA LEU A 339 15.29 -14.63 1.60
C LEU A 339 13.83 -14.24 1.83
N VAL A 340 13.64 -13.14 2.53
CA VAL A 340 12.40 -12.34 2.54
C VAL A 340 12.73 -11.01 1.89
N GLN A 341 12.09 -10.71 0.77
CA GLN A 341 12.36 -9.47 0.03
C GLN A 341 11.05 -8.78 -0.34
N GLN A 342 11.01 -7.48 -0.08
CA GLN A 342 9.91 -6.62 -0.46
C GLN A 342 10.39 -5.58 -1.46
N ASN A 343 9.67 -5.50 -2.58
CA ASN A 343 9.87 -4.45 -3.57
C ASN A 343 8.60 -3.63 -3.66
N SER A 344 8.74 -2.32 -3.50
CA SER A 344 7.62 -1.39 -3.52
C SER A 344 7.95 -0.19 -4.41
N TYR A 345 6.98 0.22 -5.20
CA TYR A 345 7.07 1.39 -6.05
C TYR A 345 5.94 2.37 -5.74
N PHE A 346 6.29 3.65 -5.68
CA PHE A 346 5.36 4.74 -5.48
C PHE A 346 5.84 5.98 -6.24
N ASN A 347 4.93 6.62 -6.95
CA ASN A 347 5.17 7.88 -7.62
C ASN A 347 4.01 8.82 -7.34
N MET A 348 4.27 10.07 -7.00
CA MET A 348 3.26 11.05 -6.64
C MET A 348 3.42 12.35 -7.44
N ASP A 349 2.36 12.74 -8.12
CA ASP A 349 2.27 14.00 -8.85
C ASP A 349 0.91 14.70 -8.64
N GLU A 350 0.63 15.74 -9.43
CA GLU A 350 -0.58 16.57 -9.32
C GLU A 350 -1.88 15.81 -9.55
N ASN A 351 -1.85 14.73 -10.29
CA ASN A 351 -3.05 13.95 -10.61
C ASN A 351 -3.34 12.87 -9.56
N GLY A 352 -2.41 12.67 -8.63
CA GLY A 352 -2.29 11.49 -7.84
C GLY A 352 -1.17 10.67 -8.47
N VAL A 353 -1.54 9.64 -9.18
CA VAL A 353 -0.68 8.93 -10.12
C VAL A 353 -1.44 8.78 -11.42
N GLU A 354 -0.97 9.45 -12.48
CA GLU A 354 -1.49 9.51 -13.86
C GLU A 354 -3.00 9.36 -14.10
N ALA A 355 -3.74 10.45 -14.27
CA ALA A 355 -4.68 10.77 -15.34
C ALA A 355 -5.70 11.88 -14.98
N SER A 356 -6.25 12.53 -16.00
CA SER A 356 -7.13 13.68 -15.94
C SER A 356 -8.57 13.32 -15.56
N SER A 357 -9.10 13.93 -14.50
CA SER A 357 -10.55 14.15 -14.35
C SER A 357 -10.82 15.44 -13.57
N THR A 358 -11.85 16.16 -13.98
CA THR A 358 -12.28 17.42 -13.36
C THR A 358 -13.43 17.08 -12.40
N SER A 359 -13.20 17.13 -11.11
CA SER A 359 -14.26 17.03 -10.10
C SER A 359 -14.68 18.42 -9.64
N THR A 360 -16.00 18.68 -9.61
CA THR A 360 -16.57 19.95 -9.15
C THR A 360 -17.00 19.80 -7.71
N ILE A 361 -16.33 20.53 -6.80
CA ILE A 361 -16.72 20.56 -5.39
C ILE A 361 -17.97 21.39 -5.22
N THR A 362 -19.01 20.79 -4.64
CA THR A 362 -20.17 21.51 -4.13
C THR A 362 -19.79 22.12 -2.76
N GLY A 363 -19.67 23.44 -2.71
CA GLY A 363 -19.25 24.16 -1.51
C GLY A 363 -20.16 23.91 -0.30
N ILE A 364 -19.54 23.64 0.84
CA ILE A 364 -20.22 23.65 2.14
C ILE A 364 -20.46 25.11 2.51
N THR A 365 -21.71 25.55 2.41
CA THR A 365 -22.15 26.86 2.89
C THR A 365 -22.45 26.78 4.39
N GLY A 366 -21.43 26.94 5.23
CA GLY A 366 -21.57 27.14 6.67
C GLY A 366 -20.99 28.49 7.06
N SER A 367 -21.68 29.25 7.90
CA SER A 367 -21.35 30.64 8.27
C SER A 367 -20.11 30.81 9.17
N ASN A 368 -19.36 29.75 9.49
CA ASN A 368 -18.08 29.82 10.18
C ASN A 368 -17.00 29.35 9.24
N ALA A 369 -16.17 30.27 8.71
CA ALA A 369 -15.01 29.90 7.91
C ALA A 369 -14.09 28.95 8.72
N ALA A 370 -13.76 27.80 8.17
CA ALA A 370 -12.82 26.86 8.80
C ALA A 370 -11.49 27.57 9.09
N PRO A 371 -10.86 27.35 10.25
CA PRO A 371 -9.56 27.95 10.57
C PRO A 371 -8.56 27.69 9.45
N ILE A 372 -7.72 28.68 9.14
CA ILE A 372 -6.70 28.56 8.10
C ILE A 372 -5.41 28.10 8.75
N VAL A 373 -4.84 27.02 8.19
CA VAL A 373 -3.50 26.53 8.57
C VAL A 373 -2.61 26.44 7.33
N GLU A 374 -1.31 26.56 7.51
CA GLU A 374 -0.31 26.39 6.47
C GLU A 374 0.53 25.15 6.78
N MET A 375 0.69 24.26 5.79
CA MET A 375 1.55 23.08 5.88
C MET A 375 2.44 23.03 4.65
N LYS A 376 3.71 23.34 4.85
CA LYS A 376 4.76 23.27 3.82
C LYS A 376 5.65 22.07 4.08
N VAL A 377 5.47 21.02 3.25
CA VAL A 377 6.18 19.75 3.39
C VAL A 377 7.53 19.85 2.71
N ASN A 378 8.44 20.63 3.29
CA ASN A 378 9.76 20.96 2.72
C ASN A 378 10.95 20.39 3.52
N ARG A 379 10.71 19.41 4.36
CA ARG A 379 11.69 18.70 5.19
C ARG A 379 11.24 17.26 5.40
N PRO A 380 12.07 16.37 6.01
CA PRO A 380 11.72 14.97 6.22
C PRO A 380 10.32 14.77 6.79
N PHE A 381 9.57 13.85 6.18
CA PHE A 381 8.20 13.54 6.54
C PHE A 381 7.89 12.05 6.41
N VAL A 382 6.82 11.62 7.06
CA VAL A 382 6.25 10.28 6.95
C VAL A 382 4.96 10.36 6.14
N PHE A 383 4.69 9.32 5.36
CA PHE A 383 3.40 9.13 4.72
C PHE A 383 2.91 7.69 4.91
N ALA A 384 1.60 7.51 4.87
CA ALA A 384 0.99 6.19 4.85
C ALA A 384 -0.25 6.18 3.97
N ILE A 385 -0.50 5.06 3.28
CA ILE A 385 -1.71 4.81 2.50
C ILE A 385 -2.55 3.79 3.26
N HIS A 386 -3.81 4.14 3.47
CA HIS A 386 -4.75 3.36 4.25
C HIS A 386 -5.95 2.93 3.40
N GLU A 387 -6.49 1.75 3.68
CA GLU A 387 -7.85 1.43 3.30
C GLU A 387 -8.82 2.14 4.27
N ASN A 388 -9.85 2.80 3.71
CA ASN A 388 -10.61 3.81 4.47
C ASN A 388 -11.62 3.22 5.46
N SER A 389 -12.21 2.08 5.17
CA SER A 389 -13.26 1.50 6.04
C SER A 389 -12.70 0.79 7.27
N THR A 390 -11.50 0.22 7.15
CA THR A 390 -10.82 -0.50 8.24
C THR A 390 -9.71 0.30 8.91
N GLY A 391 -9.12 1.26 8.18
CA GLY A 391 -7.91 1.98 8.59
C GLY A 391 -6.62 1.16 8.44
N ALA A 392 -6.68 -0.01 7.77
CA ALA A 392 -5.50 -0.84 7.54
C ALA A 392 -4.43 -0.09 6.75
N ILE A 393 -3.19 -0.13 7.23
CA ILE A 393 -2.05 0.50 6.55
C ILE A 393 -1.52 -0.45 5.46
N LEU A 394 -1.73 -0.07 4.21
CA LEU A 394 -1.27 -0.81 3.03
C LEU A 394 0.18 -0.51 2.71
N PHE A 395 0.52 0.78 2.71
CA PHE A 395 1.87 1.29 2.47
C PHE A 395 2.23 2.32 3.52
N MET A 396 3.50 2.36 3.86
CA MET A 396 4.04 3.35 4.77
C MET A 396 5.49 3.68 4.38
N GLY A 397 5.86 4.95 4.48
CA GLY A 397 7.21 5.34 4.12
C GLY A 397 7.65 6.65 4.72
N LYS A 398 8.94 6.94 4.54
CA LYS A 398 9.54 8.23 4.88
C LYS A 398 10.25 8.80 3.66
N VAL A 399 10.16 10.12 3.53
CA VAL A 399 10.93 10.89 2.55
C VAL A 399 11.89 11.77 3.33
N VAL A 400 13.18 11.52 3.18
CA VAL A 400 14.26 12.24 3.90
C VAL A 400 15.15 13.05 2.96
N ARG A 401 15.03 12.83 1.65
CA ARG A 401 15.72 13.59 0.57
C ARG A 401 14.93 13.50 -0.73
N MET A 402 15.23 14.38 -1.71
CA MET A 402 14.64 14.40 -3.05
C MET A 402 15.64 13.92 -4.11
#